data_66b8e9ae0e49a47f67b317615e1dd70b
#
_entry.id   66b8e9ae0e49a47f67b317615e1dd70b
#
_cell.length_a   1.000
_cell.length_b   1.000
_cell.length_c   1.000
_cell.angle_alpha   90.00
_cell.angle_beta   90.00
_cell.angle_gamma   90.00
#
_symmetry.space_group_name_H-M   'P 1'
#
loop_
_entity.id
_entity.type
_entity.pdbx_description
1 polymer ?
#
loop_
_entity_poly.entity_id
_entity_poly.type
_entity_poly.pdbx_seq_one_letter_code
_entity_poly.pdbx_strand_id
1 'polypeptide(L)'
;MEKKPIINYFDDNNIKIFALGGLNEIGKNMYIVECDDEIIIIDAGMFFPESNYGVNYIVPDFTYLKENQKKIVGLFITHGHEDHIGGIPQLLYQVKIPTIYANGLGAGLIKSKLSEYRRLNANIVEFKDNSIYNFKNFQVSFFRTNHSIPDSFGIAIKTALGYILHTGDFKFDFSPLGPQADYKKLTNYSEEGVLCLLSDSTNAYETNFSVSEQKIGENIKSLFKSIEGRIIISTFASNVYRVQQIIDASVESNRKIIIFGRSMQNTINVAKALNYISAPPATFISVKEFSHILPENLTILSTGSQGEPMAALSRIADGTHNHIKIQPKDTIIFSSSAIPGNEASINRTINKLFKAGGNVIIDSPLTDTH
;
A
#
# COMPACT_ATOMS: atom_id res chain seq x y z
N MET A 1 -23.74 40.92 3.48
CA MET A 1 -23.14 39.77 4.15
C MET A 1 -21.95 40.28 4.97
N GLU A 2 -22.10 40.37 6.28
CA GLU A 2 -21.02 40.77 7.17
C GLU A 2 -19.99 39.66 7.21
N LYS A 3 -18.75 40.01 6.86
CA LYS A 3 -17.61 39.11 7.05
C LYS A 3 -17.42 38.93 8.57
N LYS A 4 -17.64 37.71 9.09
CA LYS A 4 -17.24 37.39 10.45
C LYS A 4 -15.75 37.68 10.60
N PRO A 5 -15.33 38.31 11.70
CA PRO A 5 -13.91 38.59 11.92
C PRO A 5 -13.14 37.25 11.98
N ILE A 6 -12.13 37.14 11.13
CA ILE A 6 -11.12 36.08 11.26
C ILE A 6 -10.44 36.31 12.60
N ILE A 7 -10.70 35.44 13.54
CA ILE A 7 -9.98 35.44 14.82
C ILE A 7 -8.55 35.04 14.47
N ASN A 8 -7.62 35.97 14.53
CA ASN A 8 -6.17 35.71 14.41
C ASN A 8 -5.73 34.87 15.62
N TYR A 9 -5.70 33.57 15.46
CA TYR A 9 -5.15 32.65 16.47
C TYR A 9 -3.63 32.47 16.34
N PHE A 10 -2.98 33.11 15.36
CA PHE A 10 -1.61 32.77 15.00
C PHE A 10 -0.86 34.09 14.69
N ASP A 11 0.13 34.39 15.48
CA ASP A 11 1.16 35.39 15.18
C ASP A 11 2.09 34.88 14.06
N ASP A 12 2.89 35.74 13.42
CA ASP A 12 3.76 35.53 12.25
C ASP A 12 4.49 34.16 12.24
N ASN A 13 3.79 33.08 11.94
CA ASN A 13 4.30 31.73 12.05
C ASN A 13 5.03 31.33 10.77
N ASN A 14 6.31 31.05 10.88
CA ASN A 14 7.11 30.47 9.83
C ASN A 14 6.75 28.98 9.65
N ILE A 15 5.98 28.66 8.61
CA ILE A 15 5.67 27.27 8.24
C ILE A 15 6.79 26.76 7.35
N LYS A 16 7.39 25.61 7.74
CA LYS A 16 8.38 24.89 6.94
C LYS A 16 7.78 23.58 6.48
N ILE A 17 7.90 23.31 5.18
CA ILE A 17 7.47 22.06 4.55
C ILE A 17 8.67 21.47 3.84
N PHE A 18 9.04 20.23 4.16
CA PHE A 18 10.15 19.53 3.50
C PHE A 18 10.00 18.02 3.62
N ALA A 19 10.69 17.28 2.75
CA ALA A 19 10.69 15.82 2.78
C ALA A 19 12.02 15.30 3.31
N LEU A 20 11.99 14.23 4.08
CA LEU A 20 13.15 13.42 4.43
C LEU A 20 13.33 12.24 3.46
N GLY A 21 12.31 11.91 2.70
CA GLY A 21 12.32 10.93 1.62
C GLY A 21 11.05 11.02 0.78
N GLY A 22 11.03 10.36 -0.38
CA GLY A 22 9.88 10.33 -1.28
C GLY A 22 9.87 11.41 -2.37
N LEU A 23 10.95 12.21 -2.54
CA LEU A 23 11.08 13.16 -3.64
C LEU A 23 12.00 12.59 -4.74
N ASN A 24 11.52 12.62 -6.00
CA ASN A 24 12.21 12.04 -7.17
C ASN A 24 12.53 10.54 -7.02
N GLU A 25 11.77 9.84 -6.20
CA GLU A 25 11.91 8.40 -5.97
C GLU A 25 10.55 7.81 -5.56
N ILE A 26 10.39 6.51 -5.74
CA ILE A 26 9.25 5.75 -5.21
C ILE A 26 9.75 5.00 -3.97
N GLY A 27 9.22 5.37 -2.81
CA GLY A 27 9.58 4.77 -1.52
C GLY A 27 10.11 5.77 -0.50
N LYS A 28 10.33 5.32 0.73
CA LYS A 28 10.80 6.13 1.87
C LYS A 28 9.98 7.38 2.13
N ASN A 29 8.68 7.36 1.82
CA ASN A 29 7.83 8.54 1.98
C ASN A 29 7.88 9.05 3.42
N MET A 30 8.31 10.29 3.60
CA MET A 30 8.33 10.98 4.89
C MET A 30 8.39 12.48 4.69
N TYR A 31 7.32 13.17 5.07
CA TYR A 31 7.19 14.61 4.93
C TYR A 31 7.03 15.26 6.30
N ILE A 32 7.58 16.45 6.42
CA ILE A 32 7.60 17.24 7.65
C ILE A 32 6.88 18.54 7.40
N VAL A 33 5.96 18.87 8.31
CA VAL A 33 5.35 20.19 8.42
C VAL A 33 5.68 20.72 9.80
N GLU A 34 6.50 21.77 9.86
CA GLU A 34 6.91 22.42 11.10
C GLU A 34 6.34 23.84 11.16
N CYS A 35 5.80 24.19 12.31
CA CYS A 35 5.40 25.53 12.66
C CYS A 35 5.86 25.82 14.10
N ASP A 36 6.79 26.74 14.25
CA ASP A 36 7.40 27.13 15.53
C ASP A 36 7.91 25.95 16.36
N ASP A 37 7.17 25.61 17.41
CA ASP A 37 7.50 24.58 18.38
C ASP A 37 6.76 23.24 18.15
N GLU A 38 6.07 23.08 17.02
CA GLU A 38 5.35 21.86 16.67
C GLU A 38 5.79 21.28 15.32
N ILE A 39 5.92 19.97 15.28
CA ILE A 39 6.27 19.19 14.08
C ILE A 39 5.21 18.10 13.86
N ILE A 40 4.62 18.10 12.68
CA ILE A 40 3.82 16.99 12.15
C ILE A 40 4.69 16.19 11.20
N ILE A 41 4.66 14.86 11.35
CA ILE A 41 5.29 13.92 10.42
C ILE A 41 4.18 13.24 9.62
N ILE A 42 4.31 13.19 8.30
CA ILE A 42 3.43 12.45 7.41
C ILE A 42 4.21 11.28 6.85
N ASP A 43 3.74 10.07 7.13
CA ASP A 43 4.33 8.80 6.75
C ASP A 43 5.74 8.55 7.30
N ALA A 44 6.17 7.30 7.30
CA ALA A 44 7.51 6.84 7.69
C ALA A 44 7.83 5.56 6.90
N GLY A 45 8.09 5.74 5.63
CA GLY A 45 8.24 4.65 4.69
C GLY A 45 9.64 4.04 4.64
N MET A 46 9.73 2.96 3.87
CA MET A 46 11.01 2.36 3.48
C MET A 46 11.10 2.19 1.96
N PHE A 47 12.29 1.98 1.49
CA PHE A 47 12.61 1.68 0.09
C PHE A 47 13.36 0.37 -0.01
N PHE A 48 13.05 -0.44 -1.02
CA PHE A 48 13.75 -1.69 -1.31
C PHE A 48 14.71 -1.47 -2.49
N PRO A 49 16.04 -1.47 -2.27
CA PRO A 49 16.99 -1.22 -3.35
C PRO A 49 17.04 -2.39 -4.33
N GLU A 50 17.23 -2.09 -5.61
CA GLU A 50 17.30 -3.08 -6.70
C GLU A 50 18.51 -4.02 -6.61
N SER A 51 19.59 -3.56 -6.04
CA SER A 51 20.87 -4.28 -6.06
C SER A 51 21.15 -4.99 -4.75
N ASN A 52 21.66 -6.19 -4.89
CA ASN A 52 21.96 -7.11 -3.77
C ASN A 52 23.31 -6.79 -3.09
N TYR A 53 23.53 -5.51 -2.71
CA TYR A 53 24.76 -5.08 -1.99
C TYR A 53 24.74 -5.45 -0.49
N GLY A 54 23.90 -6.42 -0.09
CA GLY A 54 23.73 -6.77 1.31
C GLY A 54 22.82 -5.81 2.08
N VAL A 55 22.17 -4.88 1.39
CA VAL A 55 21.18 -3.95 1.96
C VAL A 55 19.79 -4.47 1.66
N ASN A 56 19.01 -4.73 2.69
CA ASN A 56 17.66 -5.25 2.54
C ASN A 56 16.61 -4.14 2.33
N TYR A 57 16.82 -2.98 2.94
CA TYR A 57 15.94 -1.82 2.82
C TYR A 57 16.68 -0.53 3.21
N ILE A 58 16.14 0.59 2.79
CA ILE A 58 16.63 1.94 3.11
C ILE A 58 15.48 2.72 3.75
N VAL A 59 15.78 3.50 4.77
CA VAL A 59 14.84 4.42 5.45
C VAL A 59 15.36 5.86 5.36
N PRO A 60 14.52 6.87 5.56
CA PRO A 60 14.96 8.26 5.65
C PRO A 60 16.00 8.48 6.75
N ASP A 61 16.79 9.52 6.63
CA ASP A 61 17.65 10.00 7.72
C ASP A 61 16.80 10.71 8.77
N PHE A 62 16.77 10.17 9.97
CA PHE A 62 15.98 10.69 11.09
C PHE A 62 16.72 11.70 11.96
N THR A 63 17.93 12.14 11.57
CA THR A 63 18.76 13.05 12.40
C THR A 63 18.00 14.31 12.78
N TYR A 64 17.33 14.94 11.81
CA TYR A 64 16.52 16.13 12.07
C TYR A 64 15.43 15.90 13.14
N LEU A 65 14.71 14.79 13.02
CA LEU A 65 13.65 14.44 13.98
C LEU A 65 14.21 14.09 15.36
N LYS A 66 15.36 13.44 15.41
CA LYS A 66 16.05 13.13 16.67
C LYS A 66 16.47 14.39 17.43
N GLU A 67 17.00 15.40 16.73
CA GLU A 67 17.39 16.68 17.31
C GLU A 67 16.18 17.50 17.77
N ASN A 68 15.07 17.40 17.06
CA ASN A 68 13.84 18.17 17.31
C ASN A 68 12.70 17.35 17.94
N GLN A 69 12.98 16.17 18.52
CA GLN A 69 11.94 15.23 18.96
C GLN A 69 10.95 15.80 19.99
N LYS A 70 11.32 16.86 20.74
CA LYS A 70 10.42 17.53 21.69
C LYS A 70 9.30 18.32 21.04
N LYS A 71 9.49 18.72 19.77
CA LYS A 71 8.49 19.43 18.98
C LYS A 71 7.49 18.50 18.29
N ILE A 72 7.78 17.20 18.17
CA ILE A 72 6.94 16.27 17.45
C ILE A 72 5.61 16.10 18.16
N VAL A 73 4.51 16.44 17.50
CA VAL A 73 3.15 16.28 18.01
C VAL A 73 2.50 14.96 17.56
N GLY A 74 2.94 14.40 16.44
CA GLY A 74 2.45 13.12 15.97
C GLY A 74 3.01 12.69 14.61
N LEU A 75 2.86 11.39 14.34
CA LEU A 75 3.08 10.77 13.03
C LEU A 75 1.71 10.41 12.46
N PHE A 76 1.38 10.92 11.28
CA PHE A 76 0.12 10.72 10.59
C PHE A 76 0.34 9.85 9.37
N ILE A 77 -0.41 8.75 9.28
CA ILE A 77 -0.25 7.75 8.23
C ILE A 77 -1.36 7.90 7.21
N THR A 78 -0.97 8.02 5.95
CA THR A 78 -1.90 8.11 4.82
C THR A 78 -2.55 6.75 4.52
N HIS A 79 -1.75 5.70 4.45
CA HIS A 79 -2.20 4.33 4.19
C HIS A 79 -1.14 3.28 4.55
N GLY A 80 -1.47 1.99 4.42
CA GLY A 80 -0.69 0.88 4.96
C GLY A 80 0.37 0.26 4.04
N HIS A 81 0.82 0.92 2.98
CA HIS A 81 1.91 0.40 2.14
C HIS A 81 3.28 0.52 2.82
N GLU A 82 4.21 -0.36 2.46
CA GLU A 82 5.54 -0.42 3.08
C GLU A 82 6.38 0.85 2.86
N ASP A 83 6.22 1.50 1.74
CA ASP A 83 6.87 2.77 1.43
C ASP A 83 6.26 3.97 2.18
N HIS A 84 5.21 3.75 2.98
CA HIS A 84 4.59 4.72 3.91
C HIS A 84 4.67 4.31 5.38
N ILE A 85 4.72 3.01 5.71
CA ILE A 85 4.77 2.54 7.11
C ILE A 85 6.02 1.70 7.45
N GLY A 86 6.77 1.29 6.43
CA GLY A 86 7.84 0.31 6.61
C GLY A 86 8.97 0.76 7.51
N GLY A 87 9.28 2.05 7.54
CA GLY A 87 10.33 2.66 8.35
C GLY A 87 9.94 2.93 9.82
N ILE A 88 8.69 2.70 10.20
CA ILE A 88 8.21 2.98 11.57
C ILE A 88 9.05 2.30 12.65
N PRO A 89 9.41 1.00 12.56
CA PRO A 89 10.25 0.38 13.58
C PRO A 89 11.60 1.08 13.74
N GLN A 90 12.25 1.44 12.64
CA GLN A 90 13.55 2.11 12.64
C GLN A 90 13.46 3.54 13.18
N LEU A 91 12.36 4.24 12.86
CA LEU A 91 12.07 5.56 13.44
C LEU A 91 11.92 5.47 14.96
N LEU A 92 11.10 4.53 15.46
CA LEU A 92 10.84 4.36 16.90
C LEU A 92 12.08 3.93 17.71
N TYR A 93 13.07 3.30 17.09
CA TYR A 93 14.36 3.03 17.73
C TYR A 93 15.18 4.30 18.00
N GLN A 94 14.98 5.35 17.23
CA GLN A 94 15.83 6.53 17.23
C GLN A 94 15.12 7.79 17.77
N VAL A 95 13.81 7.87 17.57
CA VAL A 95 13.00 9.06 17.82
C VAL A 95 11.78 8.71 18.66
N LYS A 96 11.52 9.51 19.68
CA LYS A 96 10.31 9.38 20.50
C LYS A 96 9.13 10.01 19.78
N ILE A 97 8.22 9.18 19.30
CA ILE A 97 6.95 9.60 18.67
C ILE A 97 5.84 9.52 19.73
N PRO A 98 5.15 10.62 20.05
CA PRO A 98 4.12 10.62 21.09
C PRO A 98 2.89 9.80 20.71
N THR A 99 2.46 9.91 19.45
CA THR A 99 1.28 9.20 18.93
C THR A 99 1.44 8.96 17.42
N ILE A 100 1.05 7.78 16.99
CA ILE A 100 0.89 7.43 15.58
C ILE A 100 -0.62 7.43 15.29
N TYR A 101 -1.04 8.27 14.36
CA TYR A 101 -2.41 8.34 13.88
C TYR A 101 -2.51 7.56 12.57
N ALA A 102 -3.29 6.50 12.56
CA ALA A 102 -3.48 5.66 11.38
C ALA A 102 -4.94 5.22 11.27
N ASN A 103 -5.39 4.82 10.10
CA ASN A 103 -6.76 4.35 9.91
C ASN A 103 -6.79 2.84 9.69
N GLY A 104 -7.83 2.19 10.17
CA GLY A 104 -8.28 0.83 9.87
C GLY A 104 -7.16 -0.17 9.57
N LEU A 105 -7.01 -0.51 8.29
CA LEU A 105 -6.02 -1.49 7.84
C LEU A 105 -4.58 -1.02 8.11
N GLY A 106 -4.28 0.27 7.91
CA GLY A 106 -2.95 0.84 8.20
C GLY A 106 -2.55 0.63 9.67
N ALA A 107 -3.46 0.94 10.60
CA ALA A 107 -3.23 0.70 12.03
C ALA A 107 -3.02 -0.80 12.34
N GLY A 108 -3.79 -1.68 11.72
CA GLY A 108 -3.65 -3.13 11.87
C GLY A 108 -2.29 -3.64 11.38
N LEU A 109 -1.85 -3.17 10.22
CA LEU A 109 -0.54 -3.55 9.65
C LEU A 109 0.63 -3.03 10.50
N ILE A 110 0.54 -1.79 11.01
CA ILE A 110 1.54 -1.23 11.93
C ILE A 110 1.61 -2.05 13.21
N LYS A 111 0.47 -2.38 13.83
CA LYS A 111 0.41 -3.23 15.04
C LYS A 111 1.04 -4.60 14.78
N SER A 112 0.71 -5.23 13.65
CA SER A 112 1.29 -6.51 13.23
C SER A 112 2.80 -6.41 13.05
N LYS A 113 3.30 -5.38 12.35
CA LYS A 113 4.72 -5.14 12.15
C LYS A 113 5.46 -4.92 13.48
N LEU A 114 4.94 -4.10 14.37
CA LEU A 114 5.55 -3.83 15.67
C LEU A 114 5.57 -5.06 16.58
N SER A 115 4.64 -5.99 16.43
CA SER A 115 4.63 -7.25 17.19
C SER A 115 5.87 -8.13 16.95
N GLU A 116 6.56 -7.93 15.83
CA GLU A 116 7.83 -8.61 15.52
C GLU A 116 9.02 -8.04 16.31
N TYR A 117 8.86 -6.86 16.94
CA TYR A 117 9.91 -6.11 17.63
C TYR A 117 9.63 -6.04 19.14
N ARG A 118 10.19 -6.96 19.91
CA ARG A 118 9.90 -7.15 21.36
C ARG A 118 10.09 -5.90 22.24
N ARG A 119 10.81 -4.88 21.79
CA ARG A 119 11.16 -3.68 22.56
C ARG A 119 10.48 -2.42 22.09
N LEU A 120 9.66 -2.48 21.05
CA LEU A 120 8.98 -1.31 20.52
C LEU A 120 7.53 -1.29 20.99
N ASN A 121 7.15 -0.17 21.59
CA ASN A 121 5.76 0.17 21.88
C ASN A 121 5.43 1.50 21.25
N ALA A 122 4.24 1.62 20.70
CA ALA A 122 3.73 2.87 20.16
C ALA A 122 2.29 3.09 20.63
N ASN A 123 1.98 4.34 20.93
CA ASN A 123 0.58 4.75 21.08
C ASN A 123 -0.01 4.94 19.70
N ILE A 124 -0.91 4.04 19.28
CA ILE A 124 -1.58 4.08 17.97
C ILE A 124 -3.03 4.47 18.20
N VAL A 125 -3.39 5.62 17.64
CA VAL A 125 -4.75 6.15 17.66
C VAL A 125 -5.38 5.93 16.29
N GLU A 126 -6.48 5.18 16.25
CA GLU A 126 -7.23 4.96 15.02
C GLU A 126 -8.15 6.15 14.76
N PHE A 127 -7.90 6.88 13.67
CA PHE A 127 -8.79 7.93 13.23
C PHE A 127 -9.91 7.41 12.31
N LYS A 128 -10.97 8.17 12.22
CA LYS A 128 -12.12 7.93 11.31
C LYS A 128 -12.26 9.10 10.35
N ASP A 129 -13.04 8.93 9.30
CA ASP A 129 -13.24 9.91 8.22
C ASP A 129 -13.48 11.34 8.70
N ASN A 130 -14.16 11.52 9.83
CA ASN A 130 -14.49 12.83 10.37
C ASN A 130 -13.67 13.21 11.61
N SER A 131 -12.59 12.50 11.90
CA SER A 131 -11.71 12.84 13.02
C SER A 131 -11.00 14.16 12.75
N ILE A 132 -10.88 14.97 13.79
CA ILE A 132 -10.15 16.22 13.78
C ILE A 132 -9.28 16.24 15.04
N TYR A 133 -8.00 16.53 14.87
CA TYR A 133 -7.05 16.68 15.96
C TYR A 133 -6.52 18.10 16.01
N ASN A 134 -6.65 18.74 17.17
CA ASN A 134 -6.23 20.11 17.38
C ASN A 134 -4.91 20.14 18.18
N PHE A 135 -3.94 20.85 17.65
CA PHE A 135 -2.66 21.16 18.28
C PHE A 135 -2.57 22.68 18.45
N LYS A 136 -1.47 23.16 18.98
CA LYS A 136 -1.29 24.60 19.21
C LYS A 136 -1.29 25.38 17.90
N ASN A 137 -0.52 24.93 16.91
CA ASN A 137 -0.32 25.61 15.63
C ASN A 137 -1.05 24.93 14.47
N PHE A 138 -1.62 23.74 14.67
CA PHE A 138 -2.22 22.92 13.61
C PHE A 138 -3.58 22.36 14.00
N GLN A 139 -4.45 22.24 13.02
CA GLN A 139 -5.59 21.33 13.08
C GLN A 139 -5.47 20.32 11.95
N VAL A 140 -5.49 19.03 12.29
CA VAL A 140 -5.35 17.93 11.31
C VAL A 140 -6.69 17.27 11.10
N SER A 141 -7.10 17.14 9.85
CA SER A 141 -8.27 16.40 9.40
C SER A 141 -7.92 15.53 8.20
N PHE A 142 -8.84 14.70 7.76
CA PHE A 142 -8.59 13.66 6.75
C PHE A 142 -9.64 13.71 5.66
N PHE A 143 -9.25 13.36 4.45
CA PHE A 143 -10.14 13.13 3.32
C PHE A 143 -9.81 11.80 2.66
N ARG A 144 -10.81 11.02 2.36
CA ARG A 144 -10.63 9.70 1.74
C ARG A 144 -10.15 9.85 0.30
N THR A 145 -9.15 9.04 -0.06
CA THR A 145 -8.66 8.88 -1.44
C THR A 145 -8.93 7.45 -1.91
N ASN A 146 -8.92 7.22 -3.23
CA ASN A 146 -8.91 5.86 -3.76
C ASN A 146 -7.49 5.46 -4.11
N HIS A 147 -7.13 4.25 -3.69
CA HIS A 147 -5.85 3.63 -3.96
C HIS A 147 -6.02 2.10 -4.00
N SER A 148 -4.94 1.35 -4.23
CA SER A 148 -4.95 -0.13 -4.30
C SER A 148 -5.19 -0.83 -2.96
N ILE A 149 -5.10 -0.09 -1.86
CA ILE A 149 -5.31 -0.59 -0.48
C ILE A 149 -6.51 0.11 0.16
N PRO A 150 -7.34 -0.61 0.96
CA PRO A 150 -8.40 0.01 1.75
C PRO A 150 -7.87 1.07 2.72
N ASP A 151 -8.75 2.02 3.05
CA ASP A 151 -8.49 3.09 4.01
C ASP A 151 -7.27 3.96 3.66
N SER A 152 -7.19 4.36 2.40
CA SER A 152 -6.30 5.44 1.97
C SER A 152 -6.91 6.79 2.25
N PHE A 153 -6.10 7.69 2.82
CA PHE A 153 -6.49 9.04 3.16
C PHE A 153 -5.42 10.04 2.79
N GLY A 154 -5.89 11.18 2.29
CA GLY A 154 -5.09 12.39 2.31
C GLY A 154 -5.21 13.08 3.68
N ILE A 155 -4.23 13.88 3.99
CA ILE A 155 -4.12 14.62 5.26
C ILE A 155 -4.25 16.11 4.97
N ALA A 156 -5.19 16.75 5.63
CA ALA A 156 -5.42 18.19 5.55
C ALA A 156 -4.97 18.85 6.87
N ILE A 157 -3.95 19.69 6.79
CA ILE A 157 -3.39 20.42 7.92
C ILE A 157 -3.81 21.88 7.77
N LYS A 158 -4.70 22.32 8.65
CA LYS A 158 -5.12 23.71 8.73
C LYS A 158 -4.12 24.51 9.56
N THR A 159 -3.68 25.61 9.00
CA THR A 159 -2.77 26.58 9.62
C THR A 159 -3.42 27.97 9.60
N ALA A 160 -2.74 28.96 10.16
CA ALA A 160 -3.17 30.36 10.07
C ALA A 160 -3.23 30.89 8.63
N LEU A 161 -2.37 30.35 7.76
CA LEU A 161 -2.22 30.83 6.38
C LEU A 161 -3.08 30.05 5.36
N GLY A 162 -3.78 29.01 5.79
CA GLY A 162 -4.60 28.16 4.93
C GLY A 162 -4.27 26.69 5.11
N TYR A 163 -4.86 25.86 4.25
CA TYR A 163 -4.64 24.40 4.30
C TYR A 163 -3.37 23.98 3.57
N ILE A 164 -2.62 23.07 4.19
CA ILE A 164 -1.63 22.24 3.53
C ILE A 164 -2.31 20.89 3.31
N LEU A 165 -2.42 20.47 2.06
CA LEU A 165 -3.05 19.20 1.69
C LEU A 165 -1.96 18.24 1.22
N HIS A 166 -1.90 17.05 1.81
CA HIS A 166 -1.07 15.94 1.35
C HIS A 166 -2.00 14.82 0.86
N THR A 167 -1.89 14.43 -0.40
CA THR A 167 -2.83 13.47 -1.01
C THR A 167 -2.63 12.04 -0.50
N GLY A 168 -1.45 11.68 -0.01
CA GLY A 168 -1.03 10.29 -0.03
C GLY A 168 -0.98 9.79 -1.46
N ASP A 169 -0.90 8.49 -1.65
CA ASP A 169 -1.06 7.87 -2.96
C ASP A 169 -2.53 7.84 -3.34
N PHE A 170 -2.84 8.19 -4.59
CA PHE A 170 -4.22 8.26 -5.02
C PHE A 170 -4.41 7.97 -6.51
N LYS A 171 -5.62 7.63 -6.86
CA LYS A 171 -6.15 7.66 -8.22
C LYS A 171 -7.58 8.21 -8.21
N PHE A 172 -8.03 8.74 -9.33
CA PHE A 172 -9.45 9.04 -9.54
C PHE A 172 -10.15 7.80 -10.09
N ASP A 173 -10.85 7.06 -9.24
CA ASP A 173 -11.68 5.93 -9.62
C ASP A 173 -13.14 6.24 -9.26
N PHE A 174 -13.99 6.38 -10.29
CA PHE A 174 -15.41 6.70 -10.10
C PHE A 174 -16.30 5.47 -9.86
N SER A 175 -15.72 4.26 -9.97
CA SER A 175 -16.36 2.99 -9.63
C SER A 175 -15.44 2.11 -8.76
N PRO A 176 -14.98 2.62 -7.60
CA PRO A 176 -14.06 1.90 -6.74
C PRO A 176 -14.74 0.69 -6.09
N LEU A 177 -13.94 -0.30 -5.67
CA LEU A 177 -14.43 -1.46 -4.90
C LEU A 177 -14.76 -1.12 -3.44
N GLY A 178 -14.19 -0.04 -2.94
CA GLY A 178 -14.43 0.48 -1.59
C GLY A 178 -15.21 1.79 -1.60
N PRO A 179 -15.19 2.54 -0.49
CA PRO A 179 -15.80 3.87 -0.43
C PRO A 179 -15.18 4.82 -1.44
N GLN A 180 -15.98 5.72 -1.99
CA GLN A 180 -15.52 6.75 -2.92
C GLN A 180 -14.60 7.76 -2.22
N ALA A 181 -13.73 8.41 -3.01
CA ALA A 181 -12.95 9.55 -2.56
C ALA A 181 -13.84 10.71 -2.11
N ASP A 182 -13.38 11.48 -1.12
CA ASP A 182 -14.18 12.56 -0.49
C ASP A 182 -14.01 13.89 -1.25
N TYR A 183 -14.53 13.93 -2.48
CA TYR A 183 -14.48 15.12 -3.34
C TYR A 183 -15.11 16.34 -2.67
N LYS A 184 -16.16 16.14 -1.84
CA LYS A 184 -16.83 17.22 -1.14
C LYS A 184 -15.92 17.90 -0.12
N LYS A 185 -15.13 17.15 0.64
CA LYS A 185 -14.15 17.73 1.56
C LYS A 185 -13.07 18.49 0.82
N LEU A 186 -12.59 17.97 -0.32
CA LEU A 186 -11.61 18.68 -1.15
C LEU A 186 -12.15 20.02 -1.62
N THR A 187 -13.43 20.07 -2.06
CA THR A 187 -14.09 21.33 -2.43
C THR A 187 -14.15 22.30 -1.23
N ASN A 188 -14.55 21.82 -0.05
CA ASN A 188 -14.62 22.66 1.14
C ASN A 188 -13.24 23.23 1.52
N TYR A 189 -12.17 22.43 1.48
CA TYR A 189 -10.82 22.94 1.73
C TYR A 189 -10.39 23.99 0.70
N SER A 190 -10.75 23.79 -0.57
CA SER A 190 -10.49 24.76 -1.63
C SER A 190 -11.19 26.09 -1.38
N GLU A 191 -12.45 26.07 -0.92
CA GLU A 191 -13.21 27.29 -0.59
C GLU A 191 -12.63 28.04 0.61
N GLU A 192 -12.07 27.33 1.60
CA GLU A 192 -11.41 27.93 2.76
C GLU A 192 -9.99 28.45 2.46
N GLY A 193 -9.37 28.00 1.38
CA GLY A 193 -8.05 28.41 0.90
C GLY A 193 -6.96 27.37 1.14
N VAL A 194 -6.33 26.94 0.05
CA VAL A 194 -5.20 25.99 0.06
C VAL A 194 -3.91 26.76 -0.11
N LEU A 195 -3.04 26.67 0.90
CA LEU A 195 -1.71 27.26 0.88
C LEU A 195 -0.74 26.44 0.04
N CYS A 196 -0.79 25.11 0.19
CA CYS A 196 0.12 24.18 -0.48
C CYS A 196 -0.57 22.85 -0.73
N LEU A 197 -0.35 22.27 -1.91
CA LEU A 197 -0.74 20.92 -2.26
C LEU A 197 0.52 20.07 -2.47
N LEU A 198 0.67 19.02 -1.65
CA LEU A 198 1.67 17.98 -1.79
C LEU A 198 0.98 16.78 -2.44
N SER A 199 1.16 16.64 -3.74
CA SER A 199 0.46 15.63 -4.53
C SER A 199 1.37 14.51 -4.97
N ASP A 200 0.90 13.27 -4.86
CA ASP A 200 1.47 12.14 -5.59
C ASP A 200 1.55 12.48 -7.08
N SER A 201 2.67 12.17 -7.68
CA SER A 201 2.93 12.37 -9.11
C SER A 201 3.41 11.10 -9.82
N THR A 202 3.21 9.95 -9.20
CA THR A 202 3.47 8.64 -9.82
C THR A 202 2.63 8.52 -11.09
N ASN A 203 3.27 8.13 -12.20
CA ASN A 203 2.63 8.05 -13.52
C ASN A 203 2.06 9.38 -14.08
N ALA A 204 2.45 10.54 -13.57
CA ALA A 204 1.95 11.82 -14.06
C ALA A 204 2.30 12.13 -15.53
N TYR A 205 3.27 11.42 -16.11
CA TYR A 205 3.63 11.50 -17.53
C TYR A 205 2.83 10.54 -18.42
N GLU A 206 2.06 9.59 -17.85
CA GLU A 206 1.21 8.70 -18.61
C GLU A 206 -0.01 9.45 -19.16
N THR A 207 -0.30 9.25 -20.44
CA THR A 207 -1.36 9.99 -21.14
C THR A 207 -2.74 9.33 -21.04
N ASN A 208 -2.80 8.10 -20.55
CA ASN A 208 -4.01 7.31 -20.46
C ASN A 208 -4.66 7.40 -19.07
N PHE A 209 -5.93 7.05 -19.00
CA PHE A 209 -6.64 6.91 -17.74
C PHE A 209 -6.34 5.55 -17.09
N SER A 210 -6.23 5.52 -15.76
CA SER A 210 -6.18 4.28 -15.01
C SER A 210 -7.49 3.51 -15.14
N VAL A 211 -7.40 2.20 -15.35
CA VAL A 211 -8.58 1.33 -15.39
C VAL A 211 -9.19 1.21 -14.00
N SER A 212 -10.52 1.17 -13.92
CA SER A 212 -11.20 0.96 -12.64
C SER A 212 -10.93 -0.45 -12.09
N GLU A 213 -10.75 -0.54 -10.77
CA GLU A 213 -10.57 -1.83 -10.08
C GLU A 213 -11.73 -2.80 -10.32
N GLN A 214 -12.96 -2.31 -10.48
CA GLN A 214 -14.11 -3.15 -10.81
C GLN A 214 -13.91 -3.88 -12.14
N LYS A 215 -13.46 -3.17 -13.18
CA LYS A 215 -13.23 -3.75 -14.50
C LYS A 215 -12.15 -4.83 -14.48
N ILE A 216 -11.09 -4.58 -13.74
CA ILE A 216 -10.01 -5.56 -13.58
C ILE A 216 -10.52 -6.84 -12.90
N GLY A 217 -11.38 -6.73 -11.89
CA GLY A 217 -12.00 -7.89 -11.25
C GLY A 217 -12.85 -8.73 -12.21
N GLU A 218 -13.60 -8.10 -13.12
CA GLU A 218 -14.37 -8.79 -14.17
C GLU A 218 -13.43 -9.54 -15.12
N ASN A 219 -12.32 -8.94 -15.52
CA ASN A 219 -11.34 -9.55 -16.40
C ASN A 219 -10.66 -10.76 -15.72
N ILE A 220 -10.27 -10.64 -14.44
CA ILE A 220 -9.71 -11.75 -13.65
C ILE A 220 -10.71 -12.91 -13.57
N LYS A 221 -11.98 -12.64 -13.27
CA LYS A 221 -13.03 -13.68 -13.23
C LYS A 221 -13.19 -14.39 -14.57
N SER A 222 -13.21 -13.64 -15.66
CA SER A 222 -13.32 -14.19 -17.01
C SER A 222 -12.12 -15.06 -17.36
N LEU A 223 -10.92 -14.59 -17.01
CA LEU A 223 -9.67 -15.32 -17.24
C LEU A 223 -9.65 -16.63 -16.43
N PHE A 224 -10.03 -16.62 -15.17
CA PHE A 224 -10.06 -17.83 -14.33
C PHE A 224 -10.99 -18.91 -14.86
N LYS A 225 -12.12 -18.53 -15.44
CA LYS A 225 -13.07 -19.47 -16.07
C LYS A 225 -12.52 -20.12 -17.34
N SER A 226 -11.59 -19.47 -18.04
CA SER A 226 -11.00 -19.99 -19.29
C SER A 226 -9.80 -20.91 -19.08
N ILE A 227 -9.22 -20.95 -17.88
CA ILE A 227 -8.00 -21.70 -17.57
C ILE A 227 -8.36 -23.08 -17.04
N GLU A 228 -7.97 -24.13 -17.77
CA GLU A 228 -8.22 -25.53 -17.38
C GLU A 228 -7.18 -26.07 -16.37
N GLY A 229 -5.96 -25.53 -16.36
CA GLY A 229 -4.88 -25.98 -15.49
C GLY A 229 -4.83 -25.26 -14.14
N ARG A 230 -3.72 -25.46 -13.46
CA ARG A 230 -3.40 -24.76 -12.20
C ARG A 230 -3.10 -23.30 -12.49
N ILE A 231 -3.62 -22.41 -11.64
CA ILE A 231 -3.35 -20.98 -11.70
C ILE A 231 -2.29 -20.63 -10.65
N ILE A 232 -1.27 -19.92 -11.06
CA ILE A 232 -0.29 -19.28 -10.17
C ILE A 232 -0.41 -17.78 -10.42
N ILE A 233 -0.96 -17.03 -9.47
CA ILE A 233 -1.15 -15.60 -9.63
C ILE A 233 -0.30 -14.84 -8.63
N SER A 234 0.41 -13.82 -9.11
CA SER A 234 1.24 -12.95 -8.29
C SER A 234 0.73 -11.52 -8.34
N THR A 235 0.63 -10.92 -7.18
CA THR A 235 0.24 -9.51 -7.00
C THR A 235 0.95 -8.92 -5.79
N PHE A 236 0.84 -7.62 -5.58
CA PHE A 236 1.29 -6.99 -4.34
C PHE A 236 0.50 -7.51 -3.16
N ALA A 237 1.21 -7.89 -2.09
CA ALA A 237 0.56 -8.35 -0.86
C ALA A 237 -0.37 -7.31 -0.25
N SER A 238 -0.04 -6.04 -0.42
CA SER A 238 -0.77 -4.89 0.10
C SER A 238 -1.98 -4.48 -0.76
N ASN A 239 -2.10 -4.96 -2.01
CA ASN A 239 -3.28 -4.71 -2.82
C ASN A 239 -4.44 -5.62 -2.38
N VAL A 240 -5.05 -5.25 -1.25
CA VAL A 240 -6.10 -6.06 -0.58
C VAL A 240 -7.34 -6.21 -1.45
N TYR A 241 -7.69 -5.19 -2.22
CA TYR A 241 -8.80 -5.28 -3.17
C TYR A 241 -8.55 -6.32 -4.26
N ARG A 242 -7.34 -6.34 -4.83
CA ARG A 242 -6.95 -7.34 -5.83
C ARG A 242 -6.91 -8.75 -5.24
N VAL A 243 -6.43 -8.89 -3.99
CA VAL A 243 -6.46 -10.17 -3.28
C VAL A 243 -7.90 -10.67 -3.11
N GLN A 244 -8.84 -9.78 -2.75
CA GLN A 244 -10.26 -10.16 -2.66
C GLN A 244 -10.84 -10.58 -4.02
N GLN A 245 -10.52 -9.85 -5.09
CA GLN A 245 -10.96 -10.23 -6.44
C GLN A 245 -10.44 -11.60 -6.88
N ILE A 246 -9.19 -11.92 -6.55
CA ILE A 246 -8.59 -13.23 -6.81
C ILE A 246 -9.29 -14.33 -6.01
N ILE A 247 -9.63 -14.05 -4.74
CA ILE A 247 -10.39 -14.97 -3.90
C ILE A 247 -11.76 -15.23 -4.52
N ASP A 248 -12.49 -14.18 -4.90
CA ASP A 248 -13.81 -14.29 -5.50
C ASP A 248 -13.77 -15.07 -6.81
N ALA A 249 -12.82 -14.78 -7.70
CA ALA A 249 -12.63 -15.50 -8.96
C ALA A 249 -12.29 -16.98 -8.75
N SER A 250 -11.49 -17.29 -7.71
CA SER A 250 -11.17 -18.69 -7.35
C SER A 250 -12.40 -19.42 -6.86
N VAL A 251 -13.17 -18.81 -5.98
CA VAL A 251 -14.41 -19.41 -5.44
C VAL A 251 -15.43 -19.65 -6.54
N GLU A 252 -15.66 -18.66 -7.42
CA GLU A 252 -16.57 -18.79 -8.57
C GLU A 252 -16.13 -19.87 -9.56
N SER A 253 -14.83 -20.16 -9.62
CA SER A 253 -14.26 -21.22 -10.49
C SER A 253 -14.03 -22.54 -9.76
N ASN A 254 -14.63 -22.74 -8.57
CA ASN A 254 -14.48 -23.93 -7.71
C ASN A 254 -13.03 -24.28 -7.39
N ARG A 255 -12.16 -23.28 -7.24
CA ARG A 255 -10.72 -23.45 -6.94
C ARG A 255 -10.45 -23.21 -5.45
N LYS A 256 -9.58 -24.04 -4.88
CA LYS A 256 -8.98 -23.83 -3.55
C LYS A 256 -7.77 -22.93 -3.69
N ILE A 257 -7.45 -22.18 -2.64
CA ILE A 257 -6.35 -21.22 -2.63
C ILE A 257 -5.28 -21.68 -1.64
N ILE A 258 -4.04 -21.73 -2.11
CA ILE A 258 -2.87 -21.81 -1.25
C ILE A 258 -2.04 -20.52 -1.38
N ILE A 259 -1.51 -20.02 -0.27
CA ILE A 259 -0.76 -18.77 -0.23
C ILE A 259 0.71 -19.07 0.01
N PHE A 260 1.58 -18.52 -0.85
CA PHE A 260 3.02 -18.54 -0.67
C PHE A 260 3.59 -17.12 -0.65
N GLY A 261 4.34 -16.81 0.39
CA GLY A 261 4.92 -15.52 0.70
C GLY A 261 4.49 -15.03 2.07
N ARG A 262 5.48 -14.72 2.92
CA ARG A 262 5.22 -14.34 4.31
C ARG A 262 4.43 -13.03 4.43
N SER A 263 4.79 -12.03 3.64
CA SER A 263 4.07 -10.76 3.62
C SER A 263 2.62 -10.91 3.16
N MET A 264 2.36 -11.70 2.10
CA MET A 264 1.01 -12.01 1.63
C MET A 264 0.16 -12.68 2.73
N GLN A 265 0.72 -13.71 3.38
CA GLN A 265 0.05 -14.41 4.47
C GLN A 265 -0.31 -13.46 5.62
N ASN A 266 0.64 -12.61 6.01
CA ASN A 266 0.45 -11.65 7.11
C ASN A 266 -0.63 -10.61 6.77
N THR A 267 -0.54 -9.99 5.59
CA THR A 267 -1.54 -9.01 5.14
C THR A 267 -2.94 -9.62 5.07
N ILE A 268 -3.08 -10.82 4.48
CA ILE A 268 -4.38 -11.50 4.42
C ILE A 268 -4.92 -11.81 5.81
N ASN A 269 -4.09 -12.23 6.75
CA ASN A 269 -4.52 -12.51 8.12
C ASN A 269 -5.02 -11.23 8.82
N VAL A 270 -4.29 -10.13 8.71
CA VAL A 270 -4.70 -8.83 9.26
C VAL A 270 -5.99 -8.34 8.60
N ALA A 271 -6.06 -8.39 7.26
CA ALA A 271 -7.21 -7.94 6.50
C ALA A 271 -8.47 -8.79 6.80
N LYS A 272 -8.33 -10.10 7.00
CA LYS A 272 -9.43 -10.98 7.45
C LYS A 272 -9.88 -10.65 8.87
N ALA A 273 -8.96 -10.42 9.80
CA ALA A 273 -9.30 -10.07 11.18
C ALA A 273 -10.06 -8.73 11.27
N LEU A 274 -9.81 -7.83 10.33
CA LEU A 274 -10.47 -6.52 10.23
C LEU A 274 -11.65 -6.49 9.25
N ASN A 275 -12.06 -7.65 8.70
CA ASN A 275 -13.18 -7.80 7.75
C ASN A 275 -12.99 -7.08 6.39
N TYR A 276 -11.77 -6.80 5.97
CA TYR A 276 -11.47 -6.31 4.60
C TYR A 276 -11.40 -7.44 3.59
N ILE A 277 -11.10 -8.67 4.03
CA ILE A 277 -11.12 -9.88 3.22
C ILE A 277 -12.14 -10.85 3.78
N SER A 278 -12.99 -11.35 2.89
CA SER A 278 -13.98 -12.39 3.18
C SER A 278 -13.81 -13.57 2.22
N ALA A 279 -13.96 -14.78 2.74
CA ALA A 279 -13.93 -16.00 1.94
C ALA A 279 -14.79 -17.07 2.59
N PRO A 280 -15.46 -17.92 1.81
CA PRO A 280 -16.18 -19.09 2.33
C PRO A 280 -15.26 -20.00 3.16
N PRO A 281 -15.79 -20.75 4.13
CA PRO A 281 -15.03 -21.76 4.84
C PRO A 281 -14.36 -22.74 3.86
N ALA A 282 -13.16 -23.21 4.21
CA ALA A 282 -12.36 -24.14 3.41
C ALA A 282 -11.92 -23.62 2.01
N THR A 283 -11.99 -22.32 1.74
CA THR A 283 -11.40 -21.73 0.52
C THR A 283 -9.88 -21.85 0.55
N PHE A 284 -9.28 -21.55 1.69
CA PHE A 284 -7.83 -21.65 1.87
C PHE A 284 -7.42 -23.03 2.36
N ILE A 285 -6.37 -23.58 1.74
CA ILE A 285 -5.81 -24.88 2.10
C ILE A 285 -4.37 -24.76 2.62
N SER A 286 -4.00 -25.73 3.42
CA SER A 286 -2.62 -25.89 3.91
C SER A 286 -1.73 -26.61 2.91
N VAL A 287 -0.39 -26.55 3.12
CA VAL A 287 0.59 -27.30 2.33
C VAL A 287 0.34 -28.83 2.40
N LYS A 288 -0.24 -29.32 3.48
CA LYS A 288 -0.57 -30.77 3.62
C LYS A 288 -1.71 -31.18 2.70
N GLU A 289 -2.68 -30.31 2.49
CA GLU A 289 -3.85 -30.57 1.66
C GLU A 289 -3.57 -30.35 0.17
N PHE A 290 -2.58 -29.53 -0.14
CA PHE A 290 -2.20 -29.14 -1.50
C PHE A 290 -1.99 -30.33 -2.44
N SER A 291 -1.33 -31.40 -1.99
CA SER A 291 -1.04 -32.59 -2.81
C SER A 291 -2.26 -33.41 -3.19
N HIS A 292 -3.41 -33.17 -2.56
CA HIS A 292 -4.66 -33.90 -2.78
C HIS A 292 -5.66 -33.12 -3.67
N ILE A 293 -5.32 -31.90 -4.08
CA ILE A 293 -6.18 -31.06 -4.92
C ILE A 293 -5.76 -31.20 -6.37
N LEU A 294 -6.73 -31.42 -7.25
CA LEU A 294 -6.51 -31.50 -8.69
C LEU A 294 -6.03 -30.12 -9.21
N PRO A 295 -5.10 -30.08 -10.18
CA PRO A 295 -4.55 -28.83 -10.72
C PRO A 295 -5.61 -27.83 -11.16
N GLU A 296 -6.66 -28.29 -11.85
CA GLU A 296 -7.76 -27.45 -12.32
C GLU A 296 -8.57 -26.80 -11.19
N ASN A 297 -8.51 -27.33 -9.98
CA ASN A 297 -9.18 -26.81 -8.81
C ASN A 297 -8.25 -26.04 -7.85
N LEU A 298 -7.08 -25.60 -8.35
CA LEU A 298 -6.06 -24.98 -7.52
C LEU A 298 -5.65 -23.60 -8.04
N THR A 299 -5.68 -22.64 -7.14
CA THR A 299 -5.07 -21.31 -7.29
C THR A 299 -3.93 -21.17 -6.29
N ILE A 300 -2.75 -20.82 -6.76
CA ILE A 300 -1.59 -20.45 -5.95
C ILE A 300 -1.48 -18.93 -5.96
N LEU A 301 -1.71 -18.30 -4.83
CA LEU A 301 -1.51 -16.87 -4.63
C LEU A 301 -0.12 -16.63 -4.07
N SER A 302 0.71 -15.85 -4.76
CA SER A 302 2.10 -15.67 -4.38
C SER A 302 2.56 -14.21 -4.40
N THR A 303 3.64 -13.93 -3.67
CA THR A 303 4.45 -12.71 -3.80
C THR A 303 5.48 -12.88 -4.90
N GLY A 304 6.11 -11.78 -5.32
CA GLY A 304 7.21 -11.80 -6.29
C GLY A 304 6.83 -11.24 -7.65
N SER A 305 5.76 -10.45 -7.74
CA SER A 305 5.33 -9.80 -8.97
C SER A 305 6.34 -8.76 -9.49
N GLN A 306 7.26 -8.29 -8.66
CA GLN A 306 8.34 -7.38 -9.03
C GLN A 306 9.68 -8.08 -9.29
N GLY A 307 9.70 -9.40 -9.32
CA GLY A 307 10.90 -10.18 -9.59
C GLY A 307 11.92 -10.21 -8.44
N GLU A 308 11.47 -9.93 -7.21
CA GLU A 308 12.31 -9.94 -6.01
C GLU A 308 12.93 -11.35 -5.80
N PRO A 309 14.26 -11.48 -5.66
CA PRO A 309 14.94 -12.78 -5.69
C PRO A 309 14.46 -13.77 -4.62
N MET A 310 14.09 -13.28 -3.44
CA MET A 310 13.66 -14.12 -2.31
C MET A 310 12.15 -14.37 -2.28
N ALA A 311 11.39 -13.75 -3.16
CA ALA A 311 9.94 -13.91 -3.23
C ALA A 311 9.53 -15.30 -3.72
N ALA A 312 8.29 -15.68 -3.42
CA ALA A 312 7.81 -17.01 -3.74
C ALA A 312 7.83 -17.31 -5.25
N LEU A 313 7.36 -16.38 -6.09
CA LEU A 313 7.31 -16.55 -7.54
C LEU A 313 8.71 -16.69 -8.16
N SER A 314 9.68 -15.88 -7.72
CA SER A 314 11.06 -15.97 -8.21
C SER A 314 11.69 -17.32 -7.87
N ARG A 315 11.45 -17.82 -6.67
CA ARG A 315 11.91 -19.16 -6.25
C ARG A 315 11.21 -20.29 -7.01
N ILE A 316 9.93 -20.12 -7.37
CA ILE A 316 9.20 -21.06 -8.24
C ILE A 316 9.83 -21.05 -9.64
N ALA A 317 10.10 -19.86 -10.20
CA ALA A 317 10.74 -19.70 -11.49
C ALA A 317 12.16 -20.30 -11.55
N ASP A 318 12.90 -20.24 -10.45
CA ASP A 318 14.24 -20.82 -10.30
C ASP A 318 14.21 -22.34 -10.00
N GLY A 319 13.03 -22.94 -9.80
CA GLY A 319 12.91 -24.35 -9.41
C GLY A 319 13.38 -24.63 -7.98
N THR A 320 13.65 -23.61 -7.16
CA THR A 320 14.15 -23.71 -5.78
C THR A 320 13.06 -23.64 -4.72
N HIS A 321 11.80 -23.47 -5.12
CA HIS A 321 10.68 -23.44 -4.18
C HIS A 321 10.41 -24.85 -3.64
N ASN A 322 10.27 -24.98 -2.31
CA ASN A 322 10.19 -26.30 -1.65
C ASN A 322 8.96 -27.14 -2.04
N HIS A 323 7.87 -26.51 -2.42
CA HIS A 323 6.58 -27.19 -2.64
C HIS A 323 6.08 -27.08 -4.08
N ILE A 324 6.51 -26.08 -4.84
CA ILE A 324 5.98 -25.80 -6.16
C ILE A 324 7.08 -25.95 -7.21
N LYS A 325 6.76 -26.74 -8.23
CA LYS A 325 7.49 -26.79 -9.51
C LYS A 325 6.51 -26.52 -10.62
N ILE A 326 6.93 -25.78 -11.63
CA ILE A 326 6.13 -25.52 -12.81
C ILE A 326 5.84 -26.84 -13.52
N GLN A 327 4.60 -27.01 -13.93
CA GLN A 327 4.10 -28.18 -14.65
C GLN A 327 3.50 -27.75 -16.00
N PRO A 328 3.44 -28.64 -16.98
CA PRO A 328 2.68 -28.40 -18.20
C PRO A 328 1.23 -28.01 -17.87
N LYS A 329 0.68 -27.03 -18.59
CA LYS A 329 -0.64 -26.42 -18.39
C LYS A 329 -0.75 -25.48 -17.17
N ASP A 330 0.32 -25.24 -16.40
CA ASP A 330 0.29 -24.16 -15.42
C ASP A 330 0.15 -22.82 -16.12
N THR A 331 -0.75 -21.99 -15.65
CA THR A 331 -0.88 -20.60 -16.09
C THR A 331 -0.42 -19.68 -14.98
N ILE A 332 0.58 -18.86 -15.29
CA ILE A 332 1.17 -17.89 -14.37
C ILE A 332 0.69 -16.49 -14.76
N ILE A 333 0.04 -15.80 -13.83
CA ILE A 333 -0.56 -14.48 -14.05
C ILE A 333 0.20 -13.46 -13.22
N PHE A 334 0.74 -12.43 -13.88
CA PHE A 334 1.25 -11.22 -13.21
C PHE A 334 0.12 -10.20 -13.14
N SER A 335 -0.43 -9.99 -11.95
CA SER A 335 -1.52 -9.04 -11.68
C SER A 335 -1.01 -7.83 -10.91
N SER A 336 0.02 -7.20 -11.45
CA SER A 336 0.60 -5.95 -10.98
C SER A 336 1.42 -5.32 -12.10
N SER A 337 1.43 -3.99 -12.22
CA SER A 337 2.36 -3.30 -13.10
C SER A 337 3.79 -3.33 -12.52
N ALA A 338 4.75 -3.11 -13.39
CA ALA A 338 6.13 -2.93 -12.97
C ALA A 338 6.26 -1.59 -12.21
N ILE A 339 6.89 -1.62 -11.05
CA ILE A 339 7.43 -0.40 -10.44
C ILE A 339 8.61 0.04 -11.31
N PRO A 340 8.71 1.34 -11.67
CA PRO A 340 9.84 1.83 -12.44
C PRO A 340 11.18 1.38 -11.84
N GLY A 341 12.02 0.75 -12.70
CA GLY A 341 13.30 0.17 -12.29
C GLY A 341 13.28 -1.35 -12.10
N ASN A 342 12.14 -1.99 -11.88
CA ASN A 342 12.04 -3.43 -11.65
C ASN A 342 11.87 -4.27 -12.95
N GLU A 343 11.75 -3.63 -14.11
CA GLU A 343 11.43 -4.28 -15.39
C GLU A 343 12.41 -5.41 -15.74
N ALA A 344 13.70 -5.20 -15.49
CA ALA A 344 14.74 -6.19 -15.77
C ALA A 344 14.60 -7.45 -14.88
N SER A 345 14.20 -7.27 -13.63
CA SER A 345 14.00 -8.38 -12.67
C SER A 345 12.72 -9.16 -12.99
N ILE A 346 11.65 -8.45 -13.34
CA ILE A 346 10.39 -9.04 -13.78
C ILE A 346 10.61 -9.86 -15.06
N ASN A 347 11.26 -9.28 -16.07
CA ASN A 347 11.55 -9.96 -17.33
C ASN A 347 12.42 -11.21 -17.16
N ARG A 348 13.39 -11.17 -16.25
CA ARG A 348 14.19 -12.35 -15.89
C ARG A 348 13.31 -13.47 -15.32
N THR A 349 12.39 -13.12 -14.42
CA THR A 349 11.46 -14.09 -13.81
C THR A 349 10.51 -14.67 -14.85
N ILE A 350 9.92 -13.85 -15.72
CA ILE A 350 9.07 -14.26 -16.84
C ILE A 350 9.80 -15.25 -17.75
N ASN A 351 11.03 -14.91 -18.16
CA ASN A 351 11.83 -15.79 -19.04
C ASN A 351 12.14 -17.16 -18.41
N LYS A 352 12.38 -17.20 -17.07
CA LYS A 352 12.58 -18.46 -16.35
C LYS A 352 11.29 -19.29 -16.32
N LEU A 353 10.14 -18.68 -16.11
CA LEU A 353 8.84 -19.35 -16.09
C LEU A 353 8.48 -19.92 -17.46
N PHE A 354 8.73 -19.21 -18.56
CA PHE A 354 8.59 -19.74 -19.92
C PHE A 354 9.53 -20.93 -20.18
N LYS A 355 10.80 -20.82 -19.77
CA LYS A 355 11.77 -21.93 -19.90
C LYS A 355 11.36 -23.15 -19.10
N ALA A 356 10.67 -22.98 -17.96
CA ALA A 356 10.12 -24.05 -17.17
C ALA A 356 8.85 -24.70 -17.76
N GLY A 357 8.32 -24.17 -18.87
CA GLY A 357 7.16 -24.70 -19.58
C GLY A 357 5.81 -24.13 -19.12
N GLY A 358 5.79 -23.06 -18.36
CA GLY A 358 4.57 -22.39 -17.92
C GLY A 358 3.99 -21.47 -18.99
N ASN A 359 2.67 -21.35 -19.03
CA ASN A 359 1.96 -20.34 -19.80
C ASN A 359 1.92 -19.05 -18.99
N VAL A 360 2.61 -17.98 -19.45
CA VAL A 360 2.73 -16.74 -18.68
C VAL A 360 1.83 -15.67 -19.29
N ILE A 361 0.95 -15.11 -18.46
CA ILE A 361 0.09 -13.97 -18.76
C ILE A 361 0.61 -12.77 -17.99
N ILE A 362 0.98 -11.73 -18.73
CA ILE A 362 1.38 -10.44 -18.19
C ILE A 362 0.29 -9.42 -18.49
N ASP A 363 0.29 -8.33 -17.74
CA ASP A 363 -0.61 -7.23 -18.02
C ASP A 363 -0.39 -6.67 -19.41
N SER A 364 -1.49 -6.50 -20.14
CA SER A 364 -1.50 -5.97 -21.50
C SER A 364 -2.88 -5.39 -21.80
N PRO A 365 -3.03 -4.54 -22.83
CA PRO A 365 -4.34 -4.05 -23.26
C PRO A 365 -5.36 -5.13 -23.61
N LEU A 366 -4.90 -6.37 -23.85
CA LEU A 366 -5.76 -7.51 -24.16
C LEU A 366 -6.17 -8.31 -22.92
N THR A 367 -5.35 -8.31 -21.88
CA THR A 367 -5.59 -9.10 -20.68
C THR A 367 -6.04 -8.25 -19.50
N ASP A 368 -5.58 -7.00 -19.43
CA ASP A 368 -5.97 -5.96 -18.48
C ASP A 368 -6.22 -6.53 -17.06
N THR A 369 -5.14 -7.08 -16.48
CA THR A 369 -5.16 -7.75 -15.18
C THR A 369 -4.60 -6.87 -14.06
N HIS A 370 -4.32 -5.59 -14.38
CA HIS A 370 -3.79 -4.61 -13.45
C HIS A 370 -4.52 -3.28 -13.53
#